data_b53214d4e721a8dbe1b8a7e3ae97d477
#
_entry.id   b53214d4e721a8dbe1b8a7e3ae97d477
#
_cell.length_a   1.000
_cell.length_b   1.000
_cell.length_c   1.000
_cell.angle_alpha   90.00
_cell.angle_beta   90.00
_cell.angle_gamma   90.00
#
_symmetry.space_group_name_H-M   'P 1'
#
loop_
_entity.id
_entity.type
_entity.pdbx_description
1 polymer ?
#
loop_
_entity_poly.entity_id
_entity_poly.type
_entity_poly.pdbx_seq_one_letter_code
_entity_poly.pdbx_strand_id
1 'polypeptide(L)'
;SQIIHNAGGLLYYDGANLNAIVGASRPGDMGFDIVHSNLHKTFATPHGGGGPGSGPVAVKSFLREYLPGPIAENKDRKYNWYQPENSIGRMHGYHGNFLVTLRALVYMKLLGKEGLDKLGAYAVLNARYLSSKVSQIIPLAYDEPCMHEFVASVKDLKKSHKIKAYDVGKALLDKGFHSPTIYFPLIV
;
A
#
# COMPACT_ATOMS: atom_id res chain seq x y z
N SER A 1 19.68 6.05 1.69
CA SER A 1 19.80 5.21 2.91
C SER A 1 21.11 5.46 3.67
N GLN A 2 22.23 5.51 2.98
CA GLN A 2 23.57 5.60 3.60
C GLN A 2 23.73 6.75 4.61
N ILE A 3 23.22 7.94 4.31
CA ILE A 3 23.32 9.11 5.21
C ILE A 3 22.66 8.83 6.56
N ILE A 4 21.46 8.24 6.55
CA ILE A 4 20.72 7.91 7.77
C ILE A 4 21.42 6.82 8.57
N HIS A 5 21.87 5.75 7.90
CA HIS A 5 22.57 4.65 8.56
C HIS A 5 23.90 5.09 9.13
N ASN A 6 24.66 5.95 8.46
CA ASN A 6 25.91 6.50 8.99
C ASN A 6 25.72 7.35 10.25
N ALA A 7 24.53 7.92 10.42
CA ALA A 7 24.13 8.65 11.63
C ALA A 7 23.51 7.75 12.72
N GLY A 8 23.50 6.42 12.53
CA GLY A 8 22.88 5.46 13.46
C GLY A 8 21.36 5.38 13.40
N GLY A 9 20.74 6.01 12.40
CA GLY A 9 19.30 5.98 12.22
C GLY A 9 18.81 4.75 11.46
N LEU A 10 17.51 4.46 11.56
CA LEU A 10 16.81 3.41 10.82
C LEU A 10 15.88 4.01 9.77
N LEU A 11 15.65 3.25 8.71
CA LEU A 11 14.75 3.63 7.63
C LEU A 11 13.47 2.78 7.68
N TYR A 12 12.35 3.46 7.73
CA TYR A 12 11.02 2.86 7.69
C TYR A 12 10.36 3.11 6.32
N TYR A 13 9.91 2.03 5.70
CA TYR A 13 9.11 2.09 4.48
C TYR A 13 7.63 1.98 4.81
N ASP A 14 6.90 3.05 4.55
CA ASP A 14 5.44 3.00 4.56
C ASP A 14 4.96 2.28 3.29
N GLY A 15 4.79 0.97 3.40
CA GLY A 15 4.30 0.11 2.34
C GLY A 15 2.79 -0.07 2.37
N ALA A 16 2.04 0.89 2.90
CA ALA A 16 0.59 0.83 2.97
C ALA A 16 -0.03 0.47 1.60
N ASN A 17 0.52 0.99 0.51
CA ASN A 17 0.15 0.64 -0.85
C ASN A 17 1.39 0.15 -1.63
N LEU A 18 1.45 -1.15 -1.91
CA LEU A 18 2.53 -1.77 -2.67
C LEU A 18 2.18 -2.01 -4.15
N ASN A 19 1.02 -1.53 -4.62
CA ASN A 19 0.49 -1.87 -5.95
C ASN A 19 1.47 -1.63 -7.09
N ALA A 20 2.32 -0.59 -7.00
CA ALA A 20 3.28 -0.29 -8.05
C ALA A 20 4.56 -1.13 -8.00
N ILE A 21 4.90 -1.72 -6.85
CA ILE A 21 6.21 -2.33 -6.62
C ILE A 21 6.19 -3.83 -6.37
N VAL A 22 5.02 -4.42 -6.11
CA VAL A 22 4.91 -5.89 -5.95
C VAL A 22 5.43 -6.59 -7.18
N GLY A 23 6.32 -7.54 -6.97
CA GLY A 23 7.00 -8.28 -8.03
C GLY A 23 8.17 -7.53 -8.70
N ALA A 24 8.26 -6.20 -8.55
CA ALA A 24 9.28 -5.37 -9.20
C ALA A 24 10.45 -5.00 -8.29
N SER A 25 10.19 -4.67 -7.02
CA SER A 25 11.24 -4.31 -6.08
C SER A 25 10.87 -4.66 -4.65
N ARG A 26 11.89 -4.82 -3.80
CA ARG A 26 11.72 -5.14 -2.39
C ARG A 26 12.30 -3.99 -1.53
N PRO A 27 11.53 -3.43 -0.59
CA PRO A 27 12.01 -2.34 0.26
C PRO A 27 13.31 -2.66 1.00
N GLY A 28 13.49 -3.91 1.43
CA GLY A 28 14.74 -4.35 2.07
C GLY A 28 15.97 -4.20 1.17
N ASP A 29 15.86 -4.43 -0.14
CA ASP A 29 16.96 -4.27 -1.10
C ASP A 29 17.23 -2.78 -1.41
N MET A 30 16.22 -1.93 -1.22
CA MET A 30 16.34 -0.48 -1.35
C MET A 30 17.02 0.17 -0.13
N GLY A 31 17.32 -0.62 0.91
CA GLY A 31 18.00 -0.16 2.12
C GLY A 31 17.07 0.21 3.29
N PHE A 32 15.79 -0.16 3.22
CA PHE A 32 14.88 0.02 4.35
C PHE A 32 15.04 -1.11 5.38
N ASP A 33 14.92 -0.76 6.65
CA ASP A 33 15.09 -1.66 7.78
C ASP A 33 13.77 -2.25 8.27
N ILE A 34 12.72 -1.47 8.13
CA ILE A 34 11.36 -1.81 8.56
C ILE A 34 10.41 -1.50 7.41
N VAL A 35 9.44 -2.37 7.18
CA VAL A 35 8.34 -2.13 6.24
C VAL A 35 7.02 -2.64 6.82
N HIS A 36 5.96 -1.86 6.70
CA HIS A 36 4.62 -2.41 6.85
C HIS A 36 3.89 -2.43 5.50
N SER A 37 2.90 -3.30 5.37
CA SER A 37 2.00 -3.34 4.22
C SER A 37 0.56 -3.45 4.69
N ASN A 38 -0.38 -2.88 3.93
CA ASN A 38 -1.79 -3.06 4.21
C ASN A 38 -2.40 -4.17 3.35
N LEU A 39 -2.93 -5.21 4.00
CA LEU A 39 -3.57 -6.31 3.28
C LEU A 39 -4.84 -5.85 2.56
N HIS A 40 -5.54 -4.86 3.10
CA HIS A 40 -6.76 -4.28 2.52
C HIS A 40 -6.53 -3.32 1.34
N LYS A 41 -5.31 -3.16 0.88
CA LYS A 41 -4.97 -2.40 -0.34
C LYS A 41 -4.49 -3.38 -1.42
N THR A 42 -3.24 -3.81 -1.35
CA THR A 42 -2.60 -4.61 -2.40
C THR A 42 -3.05 -6.09 -2.41
N PHE A 43 -3.55 -6.63 -1.28
CA PHE A 43 -3.80 -8.06 -1.12
C PHE A 43 -5.30 -8.42 -0.98
N ALA A 44 -6.20 -7.56 -1.49
CA ALA A 44 -7.62 -7.81 -1.69
C ALA A 44 -8.40 -8.24 -0.43
N THR A 45 -8.08 -7.70 0.72
CA THR A 45 -8.81 -7.95 1.96
C THR A 45 -9.75 -6.79 2.32
N PRO A 46 -10.77 -6.99 3.18
CA PRO A 46 -11.64 -5.90 3.59
C PRO A 46 -10.92 -4.91 4.52
N HIS A 47 -11.26 -3.63 4.42
CA HIS A 47 -10.91 -2.58 5.37
C HIS A 47 -12.00 -2.37 6.43
N GLY A 48 -13.26 -2.42 6.01
CA GLY A 48 -14.46 -2.40 6.86
C GLY A 48 -14.52 -1.22 7.83
N GLY A 49 -14.09 -0.03 7.40
CA GLY A 49 -14.01 1.13 8.27
C GLY A 49 -12.84 1.09 9.28
N GLY A 50 -11.91 0.14 9.13
CA GLY A 50 -10.72 -0.03 9.95
C GLY A 50 -10.69 -1.31 10.80
N GLY A 51 -11.87 -1.84 11.22
CA GLY A 51 -11.95 -3.02 12.10
C GLY A 51 -11.23 -4.27 11.58
N PRO A 52 -11.50 -4.73 10.35
CA PRO A 52 -10.79 -5.87 9.75
C PRO A 52 -9.45 -5.50 9.12
N GLY A 53 -9.01 -4.26 9.21
CA GLY A 53 -7.70 -3.85 8.70
C GLY A 53 -6.56 -4.68 9.28
N SER A 54 -5.56 -5.00 8.45
CA SER A 54 -4.39 -5.77 8.88
C SER A 54 -3.15 -5.25 8.15
N GLY A 55 -2.05 -5.13 8.89
CA GLY A 55 -0.79 -4.56 8.40
C GLY A 55 0.41 -5.36 8.89
N PRO A 56 0.81 -6.43 8.17
CA PRO A 56 2.03 -7.14 8.49
C PRO A 56 3.24 -6.21 8.49
N VAL A 57 4.13 -6.41 9.46
CA VAL A 57 5.41 -5.70 9.56
C VAL A 57 6.54 -6.68 9.31
N ALA A 58 7.44 -6.33 8.41
CA ALA A 58 8.67 -7.05 8.19
C ALA A 58 9.87 -6.17 8.55
N VAL A 59 10.91 -6.81 9.08
CA VAL A 59 12.11 -6.11 9.53
C VAL A 59 13.38 -6.83 9.05
N LYS A 60 14.49 -6.12 9.02
CA LYS A 60 15.82 -6.73 8.89
C LYS A 60 16.10 -7.63 10.07
N SER A 61 16.92 -8.67 9.87
CA SER A 61 17.19 -9.71 10.87
C SER A 61 17.68 -9.17 12.22
N PHE A 62 18.47 -8.11 12.24
CA PHE A 62 18.98 -7.50 13.48
C PHE A 62 17.89 -6.84 14.34
N LEU A 63 16.70 -6.59 13.77
CA LEU A 63 15.54 -6.04 14.49
C LEU A 63 14.55 -7.12 14.95
N ARG A 64 14.81 -8.40 14.63
CA ARG A 64 13.90 -9.50 14.95
C ARG A 64 13.53 -9.56 16.43
N GLU A 65 14.52 -9.35 17.29
CA GLU A 65 14.35 -9.47 18.75
C GLU A 65 13.48 -8.34 19.37
N TYR A 66 13.19 -7.30 18.60
CA TYR A 66 12.34 -6.17 19.02
C TYR A 66 10.89 -6.29 18.51
N LEU A 67 10.59 -7.31 17.73
CA LEU A 67 9.22 -7.50 17.21
C LEU A 67 8.22 -7.78 18.34
N PRO A 68 6.97 -7.32 18.22
CA PRO A 68 5.91 -7.75 19.11
C PRO A 68 5.76 -9.27 19.11
N GLY A 69 5.72 -9.86 20.29
CA GLY A 69 5.61 -11.31 20.45
C GLY A 69 4.26 -11.76 20.98
N PRO A 70 4.00 -13.08 21.00
CA PRO A 70 4.81 -14.13 20.39
C PRO A 70 4.63 -14.19 18.87
N ILE A 71 5.65 -14.65 18.15
CA ILE A 71 5.63 -14.88 16.72
C ILE A 71 5.69 -16.37 16.39
N ALA A 72 5.03 -16.78 15.30
CA ALA A 72 5.12 -18.16 14.83
C ALA A 72 6.47 -18.40 14.15
N GLU A 73 7.20 -19.39 14.58
CA GLU A 73 8.48 -19.81 14.03
C GLU A 73 8.39 -21.24 13.49
N ASN A 74 8.96 -21.47 12.31
CA ASN A 74 9.14 -22.81 11.77
C ASN A 74 10.59 -23.23 11.97
N LYS A 75 10.82 -24.19 12.87
CA LYS A 75 12.12 -24.78 13.12
C LYS A 75 12.01 -26.29 12.90
N ASP A 76 12.85 -26.83 12.00
CA ASP A 76 12.88 -28.25 11.65
C ASP A 76 11.52 -28.84 11.25
N ARG A 77 10.75 -28.09 10.43
CA ARG A 77 9.37 -28.43 10.00
C ARG A 77 8.33 -28.50 11.12
N LYS A 78 8.67 -27.99 12.31
CA LYS A 78 7.74 -27.86 13.44
C LYS A 78 7.46 -26.38 13.68
N TYR A 79 6.18 -26.05 13.88
CA TYR A 79 5.77 -24.71 14.24
C TYR A 79 5.77 -24.54 15.75
N ASN A 80 6.42 -23.51 16.23
CA ASN A 80 6.50 -23.15 17.64
C ASN A 80 6.20 -21.66 17.81
N TRP A 81 5.85 -21.27 19.02
CA TRP A 81 5.78 -19.87 19.40
C TRP A 81 7.17 -19.42 19.89
N TYR A 82 7.66 -18.36 19.32
CA TYR A 82 8.88 -17.69 19.73
C TYR A 82 8.55 -16.36 20.37
N GLN A 83 9.10 -16.10 21.56
CA GLN A 83 9.00 -14.81 22.24
C GLN A 83 10.32 -14.07 22.04
N PRO A 84 10.36 -12.97 21.26
CA PRO A 84 11.57 -12.18 21.10
C PRO A 84 12.04 -11.59 22.43
N GLU A 85 13.34 -11.60 22.68
CA GLU A 85 13.93 -11.25 23.98
C GLU A 85 13.66 -9.80 24.38
N ASN A 86 13.78 -8.87 23.41
CA ASN A 86 13.57 -7.43 23.62
C ASN A 86 12.18 -6.96 23.17
N SER A 87 11.21 -7.88 23.07
CA SER A 87 9.87 -7.57 22.60
C SER A 87 9.13 -6.63 23.56
N ILE A 88 8.41 -5.67 22.99
CA ILE A 88 7.46 -4.83 23.76
C ILE A 88 6.18 -5.59 24.16
N GLY A 89 6.10 -6.89 23.87
CA GLY A 89 4.97 -7.74 24.18
C GLY A 89 3.93 -7.81 23.06
N ARG A 90 2.74 -8.27 23.41
CA ARG A 90 1.64 -8.44 22.46
C ARG A 90 0.96 -7.11 22.18
N MET A 91 0.86 -6.74 20.91
CA MET A 91 0.27 -5.47 20.46
C MET A 91 -1.18 -5.59 19.98
N HIS A 92 -1.71 -6.79 19.81
CA HIS A 92 -3.08 -7.06 19.36
C HIS A 92 -3.70 -8.24 20.10
N GLY A 93 -5.02 -8.30 20.11
CA GLY A 93 -5.74 -9.45 20.66
C GLY A 93 -5.50 -10.70 19.80
N TYR A 94 -5.50 -11.88 20.42
CA TYR A 94 -5.24 -13.17 19.79
C TYR A 94 -3.95 -13.11 18.93
N HIS A 95 -4.02 -13.42 17.65
CA HIS A 95 -2.90 -13.33 16.68
C HIS A 95 -3.25 -12.39 15.51
N GLY A 96 -3.97 -11.31 15.79
CA GLY A 96 -4.48 -10.37 14.79
C GLY A 96 -5.69 -10.91 14.04
N ASN A 97 -5.98 -10.32 12.90
CA ASN A 97 -7.13 -10.68 12.06
C ASN A 97 -6.83 -11.93 11.21
N PHE A 98 -6.91 -13.11 11.81
CA PHE A 98 -6.53 -14.38 11.19
C PHE A 98 -7.22 -14.61 9.84
N LEU A 99 -8.54 -14.45 9.75
CA LEU A 99 -9.27 -14.69 8.49
C LEU A 99 -8.90 -13.69 7.40
N VAL A 100 -8.56 -12.46 7.75
CA VAL A 100 -8.06 -11.45 6.82
C VAL A 100 -6.69 -11.86 6.27
N THR A 101 -5.80 -12.32 7.13
CA THR A 101 -4.48 -12.84 6.74
C THR A 101 -4.62 -14.07 5.84
N LEU A 102 -5.53 -14.99 6.19
CA LEU A 102 -5.82 -16.17 5.36
C LEU A 102 -6.35 -15.78 3.98
N ARG A 103 -7.25 -14.78 3.90
CA ARG A 103 -7.75 -14.26 2.62
C ARG A 103 -6.62 -13.72 1.75
N ALA A 104 -5.72 -12.92 2.32
CA ALA A 104 -4.54 -12.43 1.60
C ALA A 104 -3.65 -13.58 1.09
N LEU A 105 -3.43 -14.60 1.92
CA LEU A 105 -2.68 -15.79 1.52
C LEU A 105 -3.34 -16.51 0.33
N VAL A 106 -4.65 -16.70 0.36
CA VAL A 106 -5.41 -17.33 -0.74
C VAL A 106 -5.28 -16.50 -2.01
N TYR A 107 -5.44 -15.17 -1.91
CA TYR A 107 -5.25 -14.26 -3.03
C TYR A 107 -3.86 -14.41 -3.67
N MET A 108 -2.80 -14.38 -2.86
CA MET A 108 -1.43 -14.55 -3.34
C MET A 108 -1.22 -15.93 -3.98
N LYS A 109 -1.81 -17.00 -3.42
CA LYS A 109 -1.73 -18.35 -3.98
C LYS A 109 -2.48 -18.49 -5.30
N LEU A 110 -3.63 -17.83 -5.46
CA LEU A 110 -4.39 -17.81 -6.71
C LEU A 110 -3.63 -17.10 -7.83
N LEU A 111 -2.99 -16.00 -7.54
CA LEU A 111 -2.16 -15.28 -8.52
C LEU A 111 -0.90 -16.07 -8.87
N GLY A 112 -0.35 -16.81 -7.91
CA GLY A 112 0.94 -17.45 -8.05
C GLY A 112 2.08 -16.46 -8.25
N LYS A 113 3.29 -16.97 -8.48
CA LYS A 113 4.46 -16.12 -8.69
C LYS A 113 4.29 -15.21 -9.92
N GLU A 114 3.84 -15.78 -11.03
CA GLU A 114 3.69 -15.05 -12.28
C GLU A 114 2.67 -13.89 -12.17
N GLY A 115 1.53 -14.13 -11.53
CA GLY A 115 0.52 -13.08 -11.32
C GLY A 115 1.00 -11.97 -10.40
N LEU A 116 1.73 -12.31 -9.33
CA LEU A 116 2.32 -11.34 -8.43
C LEU A 116 3.40 -10.50 -9.12
N ASP A 117 4.26 -11.11 -9.92
CA ASP A 117 5.31 -10.42 -10.68
C ASP A 117 4.73 -9.41 -11.69
N LYS A 118 3.54 -9.66 -12.22
CA LYS A 118 2.86 -8.81 -13.19
C LYS A 118 1.94 -7.75 -12.57
N LEU A 119 1.55 -7.92 -11.31
CA LEU A 119 0.53 -7.08 -10.67
C LEU A 119 0.90 -5.60 -10.71
N GLY A 120 2.11 -5.24 -10.30
CA GLY A 120 2.60 -3.86 -10.31
C GLY A 120 2.65 -3.28 -11.72
N ALA A 121 3.11 -4.03 -12.70
CA ALA A 121 3.18 -3.59 -14.09
C ALA A 121 1.80 -3.28 -14.66
N TYR A 122 0.79 -4.13 -14.40
CA TYR A 122 -0.58 -3.86 -14.84
C TYR A 122 -1.21 -2.65 -14.11
N ALA A 123 -0.95 -2.49 -12.81
CA ALA A 123 -1.44 -1.33 -12.07
C ALA A 123 -0.88 -0.01 -12.65
N VAL A 124 0.41 0.03 -12.95
CA VAL A 124 1.06 1.18 -13.58
C VAL A 124 0.55 1.42 -15.00
N LEU A 125 0.41 0.37 -15.82
CA LEU A 125 -0.12 0.47 -17.18
C LEU A 125 -1.53 1.05 -17.18
N ASN A 126 -2.41 0.56 -16.32
CA ASN A 126 -3.79 1.05 -16.21
C ASN A 126 -3.84 2.52 -15.81
N ALA A 127 -3.05 2.92 -14.80
CA ALA A 127 -2.98 4.31 -14.37
C ALA A 127 -2.47 5.24 -15.48
N ARG A 128 -1.42 4.86 -16.19
CA ARG A 128 -0.86 5.64 -17.31
C ARG A 128 -1.82 5.73 -18.48
N TYR A 129 -2.50 4.65 -18.82
CA TYR A 129 -3.54 4.68 -19.86
C TYR A 129 -4.67 5.63 -19.47
N LEU A 130 -5.20 5.52 -18.25
CA LEU A 130 -6.29 6.38 -17.78
C LEU A 130 -5.83 7.84 -17.70
N SER A 131 -4.64 8.12 -17.16
CA SER A 131 -4.11 9.49 -17.08
C SER A 131 -3.96 10.14 -18.46
N SER A 132 -3.54 9.38 -19.47
CA SER A 132 -3.43 9.88 -20.86
C SER A 132 -4.78 10.26 -21.49
N LYS A 133 -5.88 9.63 -21.04
CA LYS A 133 -7.24 10.00 -21.47
C LYS A 133 -7.79 11.17 -20.68
N VAL A 134 -7.60 11.16 -19.37
CA VAL A 134 -8.08 12.23 -18.47
C VAL A 134 -7.36 13.55 -18.76
N SER A 135 -6.07 13.53 -19.05
CA SER A 135 -5.28 14.74 -19.35
C SER A 135 -5.76 15.53 -20.56
N GLN A 136 -6.52 14.90 -21.45
CA GLN A 136 -7.14 15.57 -22.60
C GLN A 136 -8.32 16.48 -22.20
N ILE A 137 -8.85 16.30 -20.99
CA ILE A 137 -10.06 16.99 -20.50
C ILE A 137 -9.73 17.82 -19.25
N ILE A 138 -8.98 17.25 -18.32
CA ILE A 138 -8.60 17.85 -17.03
C ILE A 138 -7.09 17.78 -16.91
N PRO A 139 -6.39 18.91 -16.69
CA PRO A 139 -4.92 18.91 -16.55
C PRO A 139 -4.46 18.01 -15.41
N LEU A 140 -3.36 17.28 -15.62
CA LEU A 140 -2.68 16.59 -14.55
C LEU A 140 -1.97 17.61 -13.63
N ALA A 141 -1.86 17.29 -12.36
CA ALA A 141 -1.21 18.15 -11.39
C ALA A 141 0.34 18.05 -11.43
N TYR A 142 0.85 16.97 -12.03
CA TYR A 142 2.27 16.67 -12.16
C TYR A 142 2.56 16.17 -13.57
N ASP A 143 3.67 16.62 -14.16
CA ASP A 143 4.06 16.29 -15.53
C ASP A 143 4.81 14.95 -15.64
N GLU A 144 5.40 14.46 -14.55
CA GLU A 144 6.13 13.20 -14.54
C GLU A 144 5.20 11.99 -14.71
N PRO A 145 5.69 10.92 -15.36
CA PRO A 145 4.93 9.69 -15.51
C PRO A 145 4.52 9.10 -14.16
N CYS A 146 3.23 8.90 -13.98
CA CYS A 146 2.70 8.31 -12.75
C CYS A 146 3.08 6.83 -12.59
N MET A 147 3.08 6.36 -11.36
CA MET A 147 3.13 4.93 -11.03
C MET A 147 1.72 4.33 -11.19
N HIS A 148 1.09 3.88 -10.12
CA HIS A 148 -0.22 3.23 -10.13
C HIS A 148 -1.40 4.18 -9.87
N GLU A 149 -1.13 5.45 -9.68
CA GLU A 149 -2.15 6.49 -9.45
C GLU A 149 -1.64 7.85 -9.97
N PHE A 150 -2.55 8.76 -10.26
CA PHE A 150 -2.26 10.11 -10.74
C PHE A 150 -3.22 11.12 -10.13
N VAL A 151 -2.85 12.38 -10.20
CA VAL A 151 -3.66 13.50 -9.69
C VAL A 151 -4.04 14.40 -10.86
N ALA A 152 -5.34 14.64 -11.05
CA ALA A 152 -5.87 15.62 -11.98
C ALA A 152 -6.42 16.82 -11.18
N SER A 153 -6.21 18.05 -11.67
CA SER A 153 -6.62 19.26 -10.95
C SER A 153 -7.73 19.99 -11.70
N VAL A 154 -8.83 20.24 -11.03
CA VAL A 154 -9.96 21.04 -11.56
C VAL A 154 -9.84 22.53 -11.25
N LYS A 155 -8.66 23.01 -10.87
CA LYS A 155 -8.40 24.42 -10.50
C LYS A 155 -8.88 25.42 -11.55
N ASP A 156 -8.70 25.11 -12.83
CA ASP A 156 -9.11 26.00 -13.93
C ASP A 156 -10.61 25.94 -14.16
N LEU A 157 -11.24 24.77 -14.05
CA LEU A 157 -12.71 24.63 -14.07
C LEU A 157 -13.37 25.39 -12.91
N LYS A 158 -12.73 25.38 -11.73
CA LYS A 158 -13.21 26.14 -10.57
C LYS A 158 -13.16 27.64 -10.83
N LYS A 159 -12.12 28.16 -11.49
CA LYS A 159 -11.98 29.57 -11.83
C LYS A 159 -12.99 30.01 -12.91
N SER A 160 -13.08 29.27 -14.01
CA SER A 160 -13.85 29.62 -15.19
C SER A 160 -15.35 29.32 -15.05
N HIS A 161 -15.71 28.17 -14.49
CA HIS A 161 -17.08 27.65 -14.47
C HIS A 161 -17.63 27.43 -13.06
N LYS A 162 -16.86 27.73 -11.99
CA LYS A 162 -17.21 27.46 -10.59
C LYS A 162 -17.39 25.97 -10.24
N ILE A 163 -16.94 25.07 -11.11
CA ILE A 163 -16.99 23.62 -10.91
C ILE A 163 -15.85 23.21 -9.96
N LYS A 164 -16.20 22.53 -8.88
CA LYS A 164 -15.26 22.02 -7.86
C LYS A 164 -14.98 20.53 -8.08
N ALA A 165 -13.91 20.02 -7.49
CA ALA A 165 -13.60 18.57 -7.51
C ALA A 165 -14.77 17.74 -6.96
N TYR A 166 -15.48 18.26 -5.96
CA TYR A 166 -16.68 17.63 -5.41
C TYR A 166 -17.80 17.45 -6.46
N ASP A 167 -18.01 18.45 -7.32
CA ASP A 167 -19.04 18.39 -8.37
C ASP A 167 -18.68 17.34 -9.42
N VAL A 168 -17.40 17.26 -9.80
CA VAL A 168 -16.87 16.21 -10.69
C VAL A 168 -17.05 14.82 -10.07
N GLY A 169 -16.71 14.67 -8.77
CA GLY A 169 -16.90 13.40 -8.05
C GLY A 169 -18.36 12.93 -8.04
N LYS A 170 -19.31 13.86 -7.79
CA LYS A 170 -20.75 13.55 -7.84
C LYS A 170 -21.21 13.17 -9.25
N ALA A 171 -20.78 13.89 -10.27
CA ALA A 171 -21.11 13.58 -11.65
C ALA A 171 -20.59 12.18 -12.08
N LEU A 172 -19.44 11.76 -11.58
CA LEU A 172 -18.93 10.41 -11.79
C LEU A 172 -19.81 9.36 -11.13
N LEU A 173 -20.27 9.59 -9.90
CA LEU A 173 -21.22 8.69 -9.21
C LEU A 173 -22.54 8.57 -9.98
N ASP A 174 -23.09 9.68 -10.49
CA ASP A 174 -24.31 9.69 -11.30
C ASP A 174 -24.14 8.87 -12.60
N LYS A 175 -22.93 8.71 -13.09
CA LYS A 175 -22.58 7.87 -14.25
C LYS A 175 -22.19 6.44 -13.88
N GLY A 176 -22.34 6.05 -12.63
CA GLY A 176 -22.03 4.70 -12.16
C GLY A 176 -20.52 4.43 -11.90
N PHE A 177 -19.70 5.47 -11.89
CA PHE A 177 -18.29 5.34 -11.53
C PHE A 177 -18.07 5.62 -10.05
N HIS A 178 -17.19 4.87 -9.42
CA HIS A 178 -16.74 5.19 -8.07
C HIS A 178 -15.96 6.51 -8.09
N SER A 179 -16.35 7.47 -7.23
CA SER A 179 -15.64 8.75 -7.14
C SER A 179 -14.21 8.56 -6.67
N PRO A 180 -13.23 9.23 -7.30
CA PRO A 180 -11.88 9.31 -6.75
C PRO A 180 -11.85 10.14 -5.47
N THR A 181 -10.74 10.14 -4.76
CA THR A 181 -10.49 11.07 -3.65
C THR A 181 -10.45 12.51 -4.18
N ILE A 182 -11.23 13.41 -3.59
CA ILE A 182 -11.48 14.76 -4.11
C ILE A 182 -10.99 15.88 -3.20
N TYR A 183 -10.34 15.58 -2.10
CA TYR A 183 -9.88 16.54 -1.09
C TYR A 183 -8.42 16.33 -0.70
N PHE A 184 -7.76 15.34 -1.27
CA PHE A 184 -6.37 15.02 -0.99
C PHE A 184 -5.70 14.38 -2.23
N PRO A 185 -4.47 14.81 -2.59
CA PRO A 185 -3.68 15.90 -2.00
C PRO A 185 -4.30 17.29 -2.20
N LEU A 186 -3.87 18.28 -1.42
CA LEU A 186 -4.46 19.63 -1.39
C LEU A 186 -4.38 20.42 -2.72
N ILE A 187 -3.70 19.88 -3.71
CA ILE A 187 -3.54 20.50 -5.04
C ILE A 187 -4.78 20.33 -5.95
N VAL A 188 -5.71 19.44 -5.58
CA VAL A 188 -6.92 19.15 -6.37
C VAL A 188 -8.01 20.22 -6.22
#